data_489ad8a8ca3fcede7d94e5670376439d
#
_entry.id   489ad8a8ca3fcede7d94e5670376439d
#
_cell.length_a   1.000
_cell.length_b   1.000
_cell.length_c   1.000
_cell.angle_alpha   90.00
_cell.angle_beta   90.00
_cell.angle_gamma   90.00
#
_symmetry.space_group_name_H-M   'P 1'
#
loop_
_entity.id
_entity.type
_entity.pdbx_description
1 polymer ?
#
loop_
_entity_poly.entity_id
_entity_poly.type
_entity_poly.pdbx_seq_one_letter_code
_entity_poly.pdbx_strand_id
1 'polypeptide(L)'
;FTDGLKGNNKGLSMGLPNIDKLLNGIHRGRYYTIFTEGGTGKSTLVWSNFVIALIDNMIKHNHQVDKDESLTQAEKDAKKITVRVRLYSLEVVAREVIAKMICLKIYKDYGLIVSPDYILNRIDKFRLSNSLQLLVQSYKTYFDKLESEGYLKIIDNPKRPSDIKREVMKYATDNGKF
;
A
#
# COMPACT_ATOMS: atom_id res chain seq x y z
N PHE A 1 21.00 -19.74 -2.26
CA PHE A 1 22.36 -19.21 -2.08
C PHE A 1 22.90 -18.59 -3.37
N THR A 2 22.78 -19.28 -4.50
CA THR A 2 23.26 -18.82 -5.82
C THR A 2 22.59 -17.54 -6.33
N ASP A 3 21.30 -17.31 -6.06
CA ASP A 3 20.59 -16.12 -6.50
C ASP A 3 21.00 -14.85 -5.72
N GLY A 4 21.36 -15.01 -4.44
CA GLY A 4 21.91 -13.93 -3.63
C GLY A 4 23.27 -13.46 -4.12
N LEU A 5 24.14 -14.38 -4.55
CA LEU A 5 25.46 -14.09 -5.12
C LEU A 5 25.37 -13.38 -6.48
N LYS A 6 24.31 -13.62 -7.23
CA LYS A 6 24.03 -12.97 -8.54
C LYS A 6 23.29 -11.63 -8.41
N GLY A 7 23.05 -11.14 -7.21
CA GLY A 7 22.30 -9.90 -6.98
C GLY A 7 20.81 -9.96 -7.32
N ASN A 8 20.26 -11.16 -7.54
CA ASN A 8 18.86 -11.38 -7.93
C ASN A 8 17.88 -11.35 -6.75
N ASN A 9 18.38 -11.19 -5.52
CA ASN A 9 17.56 -11.16 -4.31
C ASN A 9 17.17 -9.72 -3.95
N LYS A 10 16.46 -9.03 -4.87
CA LYS A 10 15.92 -7.70 -4.60
C LYS A 10 14.49 -7.83 -4.06
N GLY A 11 14.25 -7.15 -2.94
CA GLY A 11 12.89 -6.96 -2.42
C GLY A 11 12.10 -5.93 -3.22
N LEU A 12 10.84 -5.77 -2.87
CA LEU A 12 9.98 -4.77 -3.48
C LEU A 12 10.31 -3.37 -2.91
N SER A 13 10.51 -2.40 -3.80
CA SER A 13 10.78 -1.02 -3.39
C SER A 13 9.58 -0.40 -2.64
N MET A 14 9.87 0.28 -1.54
CA MET A 14 8.89 1.08 -0.81
C MET A 14 8.89 2.56 -1.24
N GLY A 15 9.68 2.91 -2.26
CA GLY A 15 9.75 4.28 -2.77
C GLY A 15 10.62 5.24 -1.94
N LEU A 16 11.49 4.71 -1.08
CA LEU A 16 12.46 5.47 -0.28
C LEU A 16 13.88 5.03 -0.67
N PRO A 17 14.53 5.70 -1.64
CA PRO A 17 15.77 5.19 -2.26
C PRO A 17 16.89 4.87 -1.26
N ASN A 18 17.07 5.67 -0.22
CA ASN A 18 18.11 5.43 0.78
C ASN A 18 17.79 4.20 1.66
N ILE A 19 16.52 4.02 2.02
CA ILE A 19 16.08 2.88 2.81
C ILE A 19 16.02 1.64 1.94
N ASP A 20 15.54 1.74 0.71
CA ASP A 20 15.53 0.66 -0.26
C ASP A 20 16.96 0.14 -0.53
N LYS A 21 17.94 1.06 -0.64
CA LYS A 21 19.35 0.68 -0.78
C LYS A 21 19.89 -0.04 0.46
N LEU A 22 19.53 0.44 1.66
CA LEU A 22 19.97 -0.14 2.93
C LEU A 22 19.38 -1.53 3.17
N LEU A 23 18.08 -1.69 2.93
CA LEU A 23 17.32 -2.92 3.19
C LEU A 23 17.29 -3.87 1.99
N ASN A 24 17.75 -3.41 0.82
CA ASN A 24 17.56 -4.08 -0.47
C ASN A 24 16.06 -4.31 -0.81
N GLY A 25 15.21 -3.37 -0.40
CA GLY A 25 13.74 -3.44 -0.51
C GLY A 25 13.08 -4.26 0.59
N ILE A 26 11.77 -4.43 0.47
CA ILE A 26 10.96 -5.24 1.39
C ILE A 26 10.93 -6.68 0.92
N HIS A 27 11.32 -7.59 1.79
CA HIS A 27 11.39 -9.03 1.52
C HIS A 27 10.27 -9.81 2.20
N ARG A 28 9.85 -10.89 1.57
CA ARG A 28 8.92 -11.85 2.18
C ARG A 28 9.57 -12.52 3.41
N GLY A 29 8.74 -12.86 4.40
CA GLY A 29 9.18 -13.57 5.60
C GLY A 29 10.03 -12.74 6.57
N ARG A 30 10.15 -11.43 6.35
CA ARG A 30 10.85 -10.52 7.28
C ARG A 30 9.85 -9.68 8.07
N TYR A 31 10.22 -9.40 9.30
CA TYR A 31 9.51 -8.50 10.19
C TYR A 31 10.23 -7.15 10.25
N TYR A 32 9.48 -6.08 10.04
CA TYR A 32 9.99 -4.71 10.08
C TYR A 32 9.28 -3.94 11.19
N THR A 33 10.02 -3.27 12.04
CA THR A 33 9.48 -2.43 13.09
C THR A 33 9.94 -0.99 12.91
N ILE A 34 8.99 -0.06 13.01
CA ILE A 34 9.25 1.38 12.91
C ILE A 34 8.97 2.00 14.27
N PHE A 35 10.01 2.51 14.90
CA PHE A 35 9.93 3.26 16.15
C PHE A 35 10.15 4.73 15.88
N THR A 36 9.25 5.57 16.36
CA THR A 36 9.39 7.03 16.33
C THR A 36 8.67 7.63 17.52
N GLU A 37 8.99 8.86 17.87
CA GLU A 37 8.22 9.64 18.82
C GLU A 37 6.80 9.91 18.32
N GLY A 38 5.89 10.25 19.22
CA GLY A 38 4.52 10.63 18.85
C GLY A 38 4.51 11.86 17.93
N GLY A 39 3.61 11.89 16.95
CA GLY A 39 3.45 13.04 16.05
C GLY A 39 4.48 13.18 14.91
N THR A 40 5.50 12.33 14.83
CA THR A 40 6.59 12.43 13.83
C THR A 40 6.22 11.90 12.43
N GLY A 41 4.96 11.53 12.19
CA GLY A 41 4.52 11.07 10.87
C GLY A 41 4.66 9.56 10.61
N LYS A 42 4.84 8.73 11.64
CA LYS A 42 4.93 7.27 11.53
C LYS A 42 3.82 6.65 10.68
N SER A 43 2.57 6.99 10.97
CA SER A 43 1.41 6.47 10.23
C SER A 43 1.43 6.93 8.77
N THR A 44 1.80 8.18 8.51
CA THR A 44 1.98 8.71 7.16
C THR A 44 3.03 7.93 6.38
N LEU A 45 4.18 7.64 7.00
CA LEU A 45 5.23 6.80 6.41
C LEU A 45 4.71 5.40 6.08
N VAL A 46 3.99 4.77 7.01
CA VAL A 46 3.43 3.43 6.78
C VAL A 46 2.44 3.45 5.61
N TRP A 47 1.50 4.38 5.60
CA TRP A 47 0.49 4.45 4.54
C TRP A 47 1.09 4.80 3.18
N SER A 48 2.01 5.76 3.11
CA SER A 48 2.61 6.18 1.83
C SER A 48 3.57 5.13 1.26
N ASN A 49 4.37 4.48 2.08
CA ASN A 49 5.50 3.68 1.63
C ASN A 49 5.28 2.17 1.80
N PHE A 50 4.65 1.74 2.90
CA PHE A 50 4.39 0.31 3.13
C PHE A 50 3.01 -0.15 2.61
N VAL A 51 2.14 0.78 2.19
CA VAL A 51 0.86 0.46 1.56
C VAL A 51 0.83 0.96 0.12
N ILE A 52 0.75 2.28 -0.07
CA ILE A 52 0.56 2.88 -1.41
C ILE A 52 1.72 2.54 -2.35
N ALA A 53 2.97 2.80 -1.93
CA ALA A 53 4.12 2.60 -2.81
C ALA A 53 4.33 1.12 -3.17
N LEU A 54 4.10 0.20 -2.23
CA LEU A 54 4.22 -1.24 -2.52
C LEU A 54 3.19 -1.71 -3.54
N ILE A 55 1.94 -1.26 -3.41
CA ILE A 55 0.86 -1.60 -4.36
C ILE A 55 1.13 -0.95 -5.72
N ASP A 56 1.47 0.35 -5.76
CA ASP A 56 1.80 1.06 -7.00
C ASP A 56 2.97 0.40 -7.74
N ASN A 57 4.02 0.00 -7.02
CA ASN A 57 5.19 -0.66 -7.61
C ASN A 57 4.84 -2.05 -8.13
N MET A 58 3.98 -2.80 -7.45
CA MET A 58 3.44 -4.06 -7.97
C MET A 58 2.67 -3.84 -9.29
N ILE A 59 1.74 -2.89 -9.30
CA ILE A 59 0.93 -2.59 -10.49
C ILE A 59 1.82 -2.17 -11.65
N LYS A 60 2.79 -1.29 -11.40
CA LYS A 60 3.75 -0.83 -12.41
C LYS A 60 4.59 -1.98 -12.96
N HIS A 61 5.11 -2.85 -12.08
CA HIS A 61 5.88 -4.01 -12.48
C HIS A 61 5.05 -4.96 -13.35
N ASN A 62 3.84 -5.32 -12.90
CA ASN A 62 2.97 -6.22 -13.64
C ASN A 62 2.59 -5.65 -15.01
N HIS A 63 2.35 -4.35 -15.10
CA HIS A 63 2.08 -3.69 -16.37
C HIS A 63 3.30 -3.71 -17.34
N GLN A 64 4.52 -3.58 -16.81
CA GLN A 64 5.74 -3.73 -17.60
C GLN A 64 5.89 -5.16 -18.12
N VAL A 65 5.62 -6.16 -17.27
CA VAL A 65 5.64 -7.58 -17.66
C VAL A 65 4.59 -7.87 -18.74
N ASP A 66 3.38 -7.32 -18.63
CA ASP A 66 2.34 -7.50 -19.63
C ASP A 66 2.69 -6.90 -21.01
N LYS A 67 3.42 -5.79 -21.02
CA LYS A 67 3.88 -5.11 -22.23
C LYS A 67 5.11 -5.75 -22.88
N ASP A 68 5.79 -6.65 -22.20
CA ASP A 68 6.97 -7.29 -22.73
C ASP A 68 6.57 -8.35 -23.78
N GLU A 69 6.70 -8.00 -25.05
CA GLU A 69 6.35 -8.86 -26.19
C GLU A 69 7.31 -10.03 -26.36
N SER A 70 8.49 -10.00 -25.72
CA SER A 70 9.47 -11.08 -25.78
C SER A 70 9.08 -12.29 -24.91
N LEU A 71 8.09 -12.13 -24.02
CA LEU A 71 7.67 -13.14 -23.06
C LEU A 71 6.41 -13.87 -23.52
N THR A 72 6.42 -15.18 -23.36
CA THR A 72 5.21 -16.00 -23.47
C THR A 72 4.24 -15.72 -22.31
N GLN A 73 2.96 -16.08 -22.45
CA GLN A 73 1.98 -15.86 -21.39
C GLN A 73 2.36 -16.58 -20.09
N ALA A 74 2.89 -17.81 -20.17
CA ALA A 74 3.36 -18.57 -19.01
C ALA A 74 4.52 -17.86 -18.29
N GLU A 75 5.44 -17.26 -19.03
CA GLU A 75 6.56 -16.49 -18.46
C GLU A 75 6.06 -15.18 -17.83
N LYS A 76 5.09 -14.51 -18.46
CA LYS A 76 4.44 -13.31 -17.88
C LYS A 76 3.80 -13.66 -16.55
N ASP A 77 3.02 -14.72 -16.49
CA ASP A 77 2.33 -15.13 -15.26
C ASP A 77 3.34 -15.55 -14.15
N ALA A 78 4.46 -16.16 -14.51
CA ALA A 78 5.53 -16.49 -13.57
C ALA A 78 6.30 -15.27 -13.05
N LYS A 79 6.43 -14.20 -13.86
CA LYS A 79 7.14 -12.96 -13.50
C LYS A 79 6.27 -11.95 -12.76
N LYS A 80 4.94 -12.02 -12.86
CA LYS A 80 4.04 -11.15 -12.12
C LYS A 80 4.18 -11.34 -10.62
N ILE A 81 4.12 -10.25 -9.90
CA ILE A 81 4.15 -10.24 -8.44
C ILE A 81 2.78 -9.88 -7.88
N THR A 82 2.44 -10.44 -6.74
CA THR A 82 1.21 -10.12 -6.02
C THR A 82 1.56 -9.62 -4.61
N VAL A 83 1.12 -8.40 -4.31
CA VAL A 83 1.20 -7.79 -2.98
C VAL A 83 -0.22 -7.69 -2.44
N ARG A 84 -0.45 -8.21 -1.24
CA ARG A 84 -1.70 -8.08 -0.53
C ARG A 84 -1.43 -7.47 0.84
N VAL A 85 -1.98 -6.30 1.06
CA VAL A 85 -1.79 -5.53 2.30
C VAL A 85 -3.01 -5.69 3.20
N ARG A 86 -2.76 -6.09 4.45
CA ARG A 86 -3.76 -6.07 5.52
C ARG A 86 -3.30 -5.06 6.56
N LEU A 87 -3.98 -3.93 6.62
CA LEU A 87 -3.67 -2.85 7.54
C LEU A 87 -4.58 -2.93 8.76
N TYR A 88 -4.02 -3.24 9.92
CA TYR A 88 -4.71 -3.19 11.20
C TYR A 88 -4.51 -1.80 11.81
N SER A 89 -5.56 -0.99 11.78
CA SER A 89 -5.59 0.36 12.33
C SER A 89 -6.36 0.33 13.65
N LEU A 90 -5.64 0.41 14.76
CA LEU A 90 -6.25 0.28 16.10
C LEU A 90 -6.66 1.61 16.70
N GLU A 91 -6.16 2.73 16.17
CA GLU A 91 -6.40 4.08 16.67
C GLU A 91 -7.27 4.92 15.73
N VAL A 92 -7.23 4.62 14.43
CA VAL A 92 -7.87 5.44 13.39
C VAL A 92 -8.85 4.58 12.60
N VAL A 93 -10.09 5.02 12.45
CA VAL A 93 -11.11 4.29 11.69
C VAL A 93 -10.77 4.21 10.20
N ALA A 94 -11.19 3.14 9.54
CA ALA A 94 -10.86 2.85 8.15
C ALA A 94 -11.19 4.01 7.19
N ARG A 95 -12.33 4.67 7.39
CA ARG A 95 -12.73 5.84 6.59
C ARG A 95 -11.71 6.99 6.65
N GLU A 96 -11.15 7.26 7.83
CA GLU A 96 -10.12 8.29 7.98
C GLU A 96 -8.78 7.87 7.37
N VAL A 97 -8.42 6.60 7.50
CA VAL A 97 -7.22 6.05 6.86
C VAL A 97 -7.32 6.23 5.34
N ILE A 98 -8.44 5.84 4.73
CA ILE A 98 -8.67 6.01 3.28
C ILE A 98 -8.62 7.50 2.89
N ALA A 99 -9.27 8.40 3.62
CA ALA A 99 -9.22 9.83 3.33
C ALA A 99 -7.79 10.38 3.34
N LYS A 100 -6.98 9.98 4.32
CA LYS A 100 -5.57 10.36 4.42
C LYS A 100 -4.74 9.75 3.29
N MET A 101 -4.99 8.49 2.92
CA MET A 101 -4.33 7.84 1.78
C MET A 101 -4.67 8.50 0.45
N ILE A 102 -5.91 8.93 0.24
CA ILE A 102 -6.32 9.74 -0.93
C ILE A 102 -5.52 11.05 -0.98
N CYS A 103 -5.43 11.78 0.14
CA CYS A 103 -4.63 13.01 0.21
C CYS A 103 -3.16 12.76 -0.13
N LEU A 104 -2.56 11.70 0.42
CA LEU A 104 -1.18 11.32 0.13
C LEU A 104 -0.98 10.98 -1.35
N LYS A 105 -1.94 10.29 -1.96
CA LYS A 105 -1.90 9.92 -3.37
C LYS A 105 -2.02 11.16 -4.28
N ILE A 106 -2.95 12.08 -3.97
CA ILE A 106 -3.09 13.36 -4.66
C ILE A 106 -1.79 14.18 -4.56
N TYR A 107 -1.20 14.25 -3.38
CA TYR A 107 0.07 14.95 -3.19
C TYR A 107 1.20 14.32 -4.00
N LYS A 108 1.32 13.00 -3.98
CA LYS A 108 2.35 12.26 -4.72
C LYS A 108 2.26 12.46 -6.23
N ASP A 109 1.04 12.43 -6.77
CA ASP A 109 0.82 12.41 -8.21
C ASP A 109 0.70 13.82 -8.82
N TYR A 110 0.26 14.83 -8.03
CA TYR A 110 -0.02 16.20 -8.51
C TYR A 110 0.67 17.31 -7.71
N GLY A 111 1.32 17.00 -6.58
CA GLY A 111 1.89 18.00 -5.67
C GLY A 111 0.84 18.85 -4.92
N LEU A 112 -0.45 18.49 -5.00
CA LEU A 112 -1.54 19.24 -4.38
C LEU A 112 -1.74 18.82 -2.93
N ILE A 113 -1.80 19.79 -2.02
CA ILE A 113 -2.08 19.56 -0.59
C ILE A 113 -3.59 19.65 -0.36
N VAL A 114 -4.18 18.54 0.06
CA VAL A 114 -5.61 18.44 0.43
C VAL A 114 -5.73 17.97 1.87
N SER A 115 -6.59 18.63 2.66
CA SER A 115 -6.87 18.14 4.02
C SER A 115 -7.87 16.98 3.98
N PRO A 116 -7.62 15.92 4.76
CA PRO A 116 -8.60 14.84 4.95
C PRO A 116 -9.97 15.34 5.43
N ASP A 117 -10.01 16.44 6.18
CA ASP A 117 -11.25 17.00 6.72
C ASP A 117 -12.20 17.51 5.62
N TYR A 118 -11.68 17.96 4.48
CA TYR A 118 -12.49 18.27 3.31
C TYR A 118 -13.14 17.02 2.70
N ILE A 119 -12.38 15.92 2.64
CA ILE A 119 -12.88 14.64 2.11
C ILE A 119 -13.94 14.05 3.06
N LEU A 120 -13.74 14.21 4.37
CA LEU A 120 -14.62 13.70 5.41
C LEU A 120 -15.82 14.62 5.70
N ASN A 121 -15.91 15.76 5.00
CA ASN A 121 -16.96 16.77 5.19
C ASN A 121 -17.06 17.30 6.63
N ARG A 122 -15.90 17.52 7.27
CA ARG A 122 -15.81 18.06 8.65
C ARG A 122 -15.67 19.57 8.69
N ILE A 123 -15.50 20.23 7.54
CA ILE A 123 -15.36 21.68 7.43
C ILE A 123 -16.43 22.23 6.50
N ASP A 124 -17.40 22.94 7.06
CA ASP A 124 -18.56 23.48 6.33
C ASP A 124 -18.24 24.65 5.39
N LYS A 125 -17.14 25.37 5.64
CA LYS A 125 -16.86 26.65 4.98
C LYS A 125 -16.14 26.56 3.63
N PHE A 126 -15.55 25.42 3.29
CA PHE A 126 -14.78 25.27 2.06
C PHE A 126 -15.19 24.02 1.30
N ARG A 127 -15.91 24.24 0.21
CA ARG A 127 -16.15 23.15 -0.75
C ARG A 127 -14.92 22.99 -1.64
N LEU A 128 -14.49 21.76 -1.85
CA LEU A 128 -13.50 21.45 -2.87
C LEU A 128 -14.01 21.94 -4.24
N SER A 129 -13.13 22.46 -5.08
CA SER A 129 -13.46 22.76 -6.47
C SER A 129 -13.98 21.50 -7.19
N ASN A 130 -14.80 21.67 -8.22
CA ASN A 130 -15.34 20.53 -8.97
C ASN A 130 -14.24 19.60 -9.50
N SER A 131 -13.13 20.16 -9.99
CA SER A 131 -11.99 19.38 -10.46
C SER A 131 -11.35 18.55 -9.35
N LEU A 132 -11.21 19.11 -8.16
CA LEU A 132 -10.65 18.40 -7.02
C LEU A 132 -11.62 17.35 -6.46
N GLN A 133 -12.93 17.60 -6.51
CA GLN A 133 -13.94 16.59 -6.16
C GLN A 133 -13.88 15.37 -7.09
N LEU A 134 -13.75 15.60 -8.40
CA LEU A 134 -13.59 14.52 -9.38
C LEU A 134 -12.30 13.74 -9.14
N LEU A 135 -11.22 14.43 -8.79
CA LEU A 135 -9.96 13.79 -8.47
C LEU A 135 -10.06 12.92 -7.21
N VAL A 136 -10.66 13.44 -6.14
CA VAL A 136 -10.93 12.67 -4.91
C VAL A 136 -11.79 11.44 -5.21
N GLN A 137 -12.83 11.59 -6.03
CA GLN A 137 -13.69 10.49 -6.41
C GLN A 137 -12.95 9.42 -7.22
N SER A 138 -12.06 9.81 -8.13
CA SER A 138 -11.25 8.87 -8.90
C SER A 138 -10.33 8.03 -8.00
N TYR A 139 -9.69 8.67 -7.00
CA TYR A 139 -8.87 7.94 -6.04
C TYR A 139 -9.70 7.10 -5.06
N LYS A 140 -10.89 7.54 -4.70
CA LYS A 140 -11.82 6.70 -3.94
C LYS A 140 -12.12 5.42 -4.72
N THR A 141 -12.50 5.54 -5.99
CA THR A 141 -12.74 4.38 -6.86
C THR A 141 -11.50 3.48 -6.99
N TYR A 142 -10.30 4.07 -7.06
CA TYR A 142 -9.06 3.32 -7.06
C TYR A 142 -8.89 2.47 -5.79
N PHE A 143 -9.10 3.04 -4.59
CA PHE A 143 -8.99 2.30 -3.34
C PHE A 143 -10.10 1.26 -3.18
N ASP A 144 -11.35 1.58 -3.57
CA ASP A 144 -12.46 0.63 -3.58
C ASP A 144 -12.14 -0.60 -4.47
N LYS A 145 -11.50 -0.36 -5.62
CA LYS A 145 -11.03 -1.42 -6.51
C LYS A 145 -9.95 -2.29 -5.84
N LEU A 146 -8.96 -1.67 -5.19
CA LEU A 146 -7.93 -2.42 -4.47
C LEU A 146 -8.51 -3.30 -3.37
N GLU A 147 -9.54 -2.83 -2.67
CA GLU A 147 -10.24 -3.62 -1.65
C GLU A 147 -11.03 -4.78 -2.27
N SER A 148 -11.79 -4.52 -3.35
CA SER A 148 -12.59 -5.54 -4.03
C SER A 148 -11.74 -6.65 -4.67
N GLU A 149 -10.56 -6.30 -5.18
CA GLU A 149 -9.59 -7.25 -5.76
C GLU A 149 -8.71 -7.93 -4.69
N GLY A 150 -8.86 -7.55 -3.41
CA GLY A 150 -8.13 -8.14 -2.29
C GLY A 150 -6.66 -7.72 -2.17
N TYR A 151 -6.24 -6.67 -2.86
CA TYR A 151 -4.89 -6.11 -2.71
C TYR A 151 -4.72 -5.27 -1.45
N LEU A 152 -5.79 -4.65 -0.97
CA LEU A 152 -5.83 -3.88 0.25
C LEU A 152 -7.00 -4.31 1.11
N LYS A 153 -6.78 -4.46 2.42
CA LYS A 153 -7.84 -4.58 3.40
C LYS A 153 -7.49 -3.77 4.63
N ILE A 154 -8.36 -2.84 5.01
CA ILE A 154 -8.21 -2.06 6.25
C ILE A 154 -9.14 -2.65 7.31
N ILE A 155 -8.58 -2.91 8.48
CA ILE A 155 -9.26 -3.53 9.61
C ILE A 155 -9.10 -2.59 10.79
N ASP A 156 -10.16 -1.91 11.18
CA ASP A 156 -10.20 -0.89 12.24
C ASP A 156 -10.93 -1.35 13.51
N ASN A 157 -11.37 -2.60 13.54
CA ASN A 157 -11.96 -3.17 14.75
C ASN A 157 -10.86 -3.49 15.76
N PRO A 158 -11.04 -3.11 17.04
CA PRO A 158 -10.13 -3.49 18.10
C PRO A 158 -9.97 -5.02 18.15
N LYS A 159 -8.73 -5.48 18.09
CA LYS A 159 -8.42 -6.91 18.11
C LYS A 159 -7.31 -7.19 19.11
N ARG A 160 -7.40 -8.33 19.78
CA ARG A 160 -6.29 -8.82 20.58
C ARG A 160 -5.15 -9.29 19.67
N PRO A 161 -3.89 -9.17 20.08
CA PRO A 161 -2.75 -9.67 19.28
C PRO A 161 -2.91 -11.14 18.84
N SER A 162 -3.52 -11.98 19.71
CA SER A 162 -3.83 -13.38 19.39
C SER A 162 -4.83 -13.54 18.25
N ASP A 163 -5.81 -12.63 18.14
CA ASP A 163 -6.83 -12.67 17.08
C ASP A 163 -6.21 -12.23 15.74
N ILE A 164 -5.37 -11.19 15.77
CA ILE A 164 -4.60 -10.75 14.60
C ILE A 164 -3.73 -11.90 14.09
N LYS A 165 -2.97 -12.55 15.00
CA LYS A 165 -2.14 -13.70 14.64
C LYS A 165 -2.96 -14.81 13.98
N ARG A 166 -4.09 -15.19 14.59
CA ARG A 166 -4.98 -16.23 14.06
C ARG A 166 -5.52 -15.87 12.67
N GLU A 167 -5.95 -14.63 12.45
CA GLU A 167 -6.42 -14.17 11.14
C GLU A 167 -5.32 -14.18 10.08
N VAL A 168 -4.13 -13.72 10.42
CA VAL A 168 -2.99 -13.73 9.50
C VAL A 168 -2.64 -15.16 9.12
N MET A 169 -2.57 -16.07 10.10
CA MET A 169 -2.29 -17.49 9.85
C MET A 169 -3.37 -18.13 8.97
N LYS A 170 -4.64 -17.92 9.28
CA LYS A 170 -5.76 -18.41 8.46
C LYS A 170 -5.68 -17.88 7.04
N TYR A 171 -5.48 -16.58 6.87
CA TYR A 171 -5.36 -15.97 5.54
C TYR A 171 -4.21 -16.54 4.73
N ALA A 172 -3.08 -16.81 5.37
CA ALA A 172 -1.93 -17.43 4.73
C ALA A 172 -2.22 -18.87 4.29
N THR A 173 -2.91 -19.65 5.12
CA THR A 173 -3.33 -21.02 4.79
C THR A 173 -4.30 -21.03 3.61
N ASP A 174 -5.32 -20.17 3.64
CA ASP A 174 -6.39 -20.13 2.63
C ASP A 174 -5.88 -19.64 1.26
N ASN A 175 -4.85 -18.80 1.22
CA ASN A 175 -4.32 -18.20 -0.02
C ASN A 175 -2.98 -18.82 -0.48
N GLY A 176 -2.54 -19.89 0.15
CA GLY A 176 -1.41 -20.71 -0.26
C GLY A 176 -0.11 -19.94 -0.50
N LYS A 177 0.60 -19.59 0.53
CA LYS A 177 1.99 -19.11 0.61
C LYS A 177 2.15 -17.75 1.28
N PHE A 178 2.91 -17.78 2.35
CA PHE A 178 3.74 -16.65 2.75
C PHE A 178 4.84 -16.38 1.73
#